data_4602faf7ba771254dbfd3cb0c97e257b
#
_entry.id   4602faf7ba771254dbfd3cb0c97e257b
#
_cell.length_a   1.000
_cell.length_b   1.000
_cell.length_c   1.000
_cell.angle_alpha   90.00
_cell.angle_beta   90.00
_cell.angle_gamma   90.00
#
_symmetry.space_group_name_H-M   'P 1'
#
loop_
_entity.id
_entity.type
_entity.pdbx_description
1 polymer ?
#
loop_
_entity_poly.entity_id
_entity_poly.type
_entity_poly.pdbx_seq_one_letter_code
_entity_poly.pdbx_strand_id
1 'polypeptide(L)'
;AAILSKLGLSVTLIEAHNQSGGCAGTFKRKGYIFDVGATQVAGLESGGIHSKIFKFLQIEIPNASLLDPSCIVDLNDGSRPINIWYEKDKWISERKRQFPGSERFWEFCNLIHQSNWSFANNDPVIPIRNFWDFSQFINALKPQNLLTGFLLKSSVFDLLKICGSDKDKRLIKFLNL
;
A
#
# COMPACT_ATOMS: atom_id res chain seq x y z
N ALA A 1 11.01 -16.68 -7.37
CA ALA A 1 11.75 -17.46 -8.37
C ALA A 1 12.89 -16.63 -8.99
N ALA A 2 12.63 -15.50 -9.67
CA ALA A 2 13.63 -14.71 -10.40
C ALA A 2 14.84 -14.28 -9.54
N ILE A 3 14.62 -13.80 -8.31
CA ILE A 3 15.71 -13.41 -7.40
C ILE A 3 16.59 -14.61 -7.04
N LEU A 4 16.00 -15.74 -6.70
CA LEU A 4 16.74 -16.96 -6.35
C LEU A 4 17.55 -17.48 -7.54
N SER A 5 16.96 -17.45 -8.75
CA SER A 5 17.67 -17.81 -9.97
C SER A 5 18.85 -16.86 -10.26
N LYS A 6 18.67 -15.56 -10.07
CA LYS A 6 19.75 -14.57 -10.20
C LYS A 6 20.90 -14.80 -9.21
N LEU A 7 20.60 -15.36 -8.04
CA LEU A 7 21.58 -15.76 -7.03
C LEU A 7 22.24 -17.12 -7.31
N GLY A 8 21.98 -17.73 -8.46
CA GLY A 8 22.61 -18.99 -8.91
C GLY A 8 21.92 -20.26 -8.42
N LEU A 9 20.75 -20.15 -7.79
CA LEU A 9 20.00 -21.33 -7.36
C LEU A 9 19.21 -21.93 -8.54
N SER A 10 19.13 -23.26 -8.59
CA SER A 10 18.23 -23.99 -9.49
C SER A 10 16.78 -23.81 -8.98
N VAL A 11 15.93 -23.20 -9.79
CA VAL A 11 14.56 -22.87 -9.39
C VAL A 11 13.58 -23.47 -10.37
N THR A 12 12.61 -24.23 -9.86
CA THR A 12 11.46 -24.71 -10.62
C THR A 12 10.22 -23.95 -10.17
N LEU A 13 9.55 -23.28 -11.11
CA LEU A 13 8.27 -22.61 -10.89
C LEU A 13 7.15 -23.48 -11.47
N ILE A 14 6.22 -23.89 -10.62
CA ILE A 14 5.05 -24.68 -11.01
C ILE A 14 3.81 -23.78 -10.98
N GLU A 15 3.10 -23.70 -12.10
CA GLU A 15 1.85 -22.93 -12.26
C GLU A 15 0.72 -23.89 -12.63
N ALA A 16 -0.39 -23.85 -11.90
CA ALA A 16 -1.55 -24.72 -12.15
C ALA A 16 -2.48 -24.20 -13.25
N HIS A 17 -2.44 -22.89 -13.51
CA HIS A 17 -3.25 -22.25 -14.54
C HIS A 17 -2.50 -22.20 -15.88
N ASN A 18 -3.25 -22.10 -16.98
CA ASN A 18 -2.67 -21.96 -18.32
C ASN A 18 -1.99 -20.61 -18.59
N GLN A 19 -2.14 -19.65 -17.68
CA GLN A 19 -1.48 -18.34 -17.69
C GLN A 19 -0.81 -18.08 -16.36
N SER A 20 0.40 -17.54 -16.39
CA SER A 20 1.11 -17.10 -15.19
C SER A 20 0.53 -15.80 -14.66
N GLY A 21 0.74 -15.54 -13.34
CA GLY A 21 0.39 -14.27 -12.70
C GLY A 21 -0.56 -14.39 -11.52
N GLY A 22 -1.27 -15.50 -11.35
CA GLY A 22 -2.22 -15.68 -10.25
C GLY A 22 -3.26 -14.55 -10.20
N CYS A 23 -3.39 -13.88 -9.06
CA CYS A 23 -4.29 -12.72 -8.88
C CYS A 23 -3.88 -11.48 -9.68
N ALA A 24 -2.65 -11.41 -10.16
CA ALA A 24 -2.15 -10.35 -11.05
C ALA A 24 -2.12 -10.79 -12.53
N GLY A 25 -2.83 -11.87 -12.84
CA GLY A 25 -2.94 -12.37 -14.20
C GLY A 25 -3.92 -11.57 -15.06
N THR A 26 -3.92 -11.86 -16.36
CA THR A 26 -4.89 -11.31 -17.31
C THR A 26 -5.55 -12.44 -18.08
N PHE A 27 -6.74 -12.22 -18.64
CA PHE A 27 -7.35 -13.14 -19.58
C PHE A 27 -7.86 -12.42 -20.82
N LYS A 28 -7.95 -13.15 -21.94
CA LYS A 28 -8.48 -12.61 -23.19
C LYS A 28 -9.84 -13.22 -23.49
N ARG A 29 -10.80 -12.35 -23.84
CA ARG A 29 -12.12 -12.79 -24.28
C ARG A 29 -12.63 -11.89 -25.41
N LYS A 30 -13.03 -12.48 -26.53
CA LYS A 30 -13.57 -11.79 -27.70
C LYS A 30 -12.70 -10.60 -28.17
N GLY A 31 -11.37 -10.75 -28.14
CA GLY A 31 -10.42 -9.71 -28.54
C GLY A 31 -10.08 -8.66 -27.48
N TYR A 32 -10.74 -8.67 -26.34
CA TYR A 32 -10.47 -7.79 -25.19
C TYR A 32 -9.57 -8.48 -24.17
N ILE A 33 -8.77 -7.67 -23.46
CA ILE A 33 -7.91 -8.09 -22.36
C ILE A 33 -8.54 -7.58 -21.07
N PHE A 34 -8.65 -8.45 -20.08
CA PHE A 34 -9.19 -8.14 -18.76
C PHE A 34 -8.19 -8.55 -17.70
N ASP A 35 -8.04 -7.71 -16.67
CA ASP A 35 -7.30 -8.07 -15.47
C ASP A 35 -8.14 -9.00 -14.59
N VAL A 36 -7.48 -9.97 -13.94
CA VAL A 36 -8.17 -10.92 -13.05
C VAL A 36 -8.48 -10.29 -11.69
N GLY A 37 -7.59 -9.44 -11.18
CA GLY A 37 -7.73 -8.82 -9.88
C GLY A 37 -7.05 -7.46 -9.81
N ALA A 38 -5.73 -7.44 -9.63
CA ALA A 38 -4.98 -6.20 -9.49
C ALA A 38 -4.86 -5.46 -10.82
N THR A 39 -5.49 -4.31 -10.94
CA THR A 39 -5.42 -3.41 -12.11
C THR A 39 -4.42 -2.27 -11.94
N GLN A 40 -3.97 -2.02 -10.71
CA GLN A 40 -3.00 -0.97 -10.39
C GLN A 40 -1.69 -1.58 -9.92
N VAL A 41 -0.58 -1.06 -10.43
CA VAL A 41 0.78 -1.45 -10.01
C VAL A 41 1.42 -0.28 -9.27
N ALA A 42 1.76 -0.50 -8.00
CA ALA A 42 2.52 0.45 -7.19
C ALA A 42 4.00 0.05 -7.13
N GLY A 43 4.87 0.97 -6.74
CA GLY A 43 6.29 0.68 -6.49
C GLY A 43 7.17 0.65 -7.74
N LEU A 44 6.71 1.14 -8.88
CA LEU A 44 7.51 1.33 -10.09
C LEU A 44 8.26 2.68 -10.10
N GLU A 45 7.90 3.60 -9.23
CA GLU A 45 8.59 4.89 -9.06
C GLU A 45 10.04 4.71 -8.62
N SER A 46 10.86 5.73 -8.83
CA SER A 46 12.27 5.69 -8.41
C SER A 46 12.40 5.42 -6.91
N GLY A 47 13.11 4.35 -6.56
CA GLY A 47 13.24 3.89 -5.17
C GLY A 47 12.11 3.01 -4.66
N GLY A 48 11.06 2.78 -5.42
CA GLY A 48 9.98 1.85 -5.11
C GLY A 48 10.44 0.39 -5.11
N ILE A 49 9.66 -0.49 -4.50
CA ILE A 49 10.04 -1.89 -4.31
C ILE A 49 10.21 -2.64 -5.64
N HIS A 50 9.30 -2.46 -6.57
CA HIS A 50 9.41 -3.09 -7.90
C HIS A 50 10.60 -2.54 -8.68
N SER A 51 10.82 -1.23 -8.65
CA SER A 51 11.98 -0.58 -9.28
C SER A 51 13.30 -1.15 -8.75
N LYS A 52 13.44 -1.35 -7.42
CA LYS A 52 14.61 -2.00 -6.81
C LYS A 52 14.81 -3.43 -7.30
N ILE A 53 13.72 -4.21 -7.39
CA ILE A 53 13.75 -5.61 -7.85
C ILE A 53 14.16 -5.68 -9.32
N PHE A 54 13.55 -4.89 -10.20
CA PHE A 54 13.91 -4.84 -11.62
C PHE A 54 15.38 -4.47 -11.82
N LYS A 55 15.85 -3.45 -11.09
CA LYS A 55 17.27 -3.05 -11.09
C LYS A 55 18.20 -4.17 -10.63
N PHE A 56 17.86 -4.86 -9.53
CA PHE A 56 18.64 -6.00 -9.04
C PHE A 56 18.71 -7.13 -10.07
N LEU A 57 17.60 -7.42 -10.72
CA LEU A 57 17.50 -8.46 -11.76
C LEU A 57 18.14 -8.03 -13.09
N GLN A 58 18.46 -6.74 -13.26
CA GLN A 58 18.94 -6.16 -14.53
C GLN A 58 17.93 -6.34 -15.67
N ILE A 59 16.65 -6.18 -15.34
CA ILE A 59 15.54 -6.24 -16.29
C ILE A 59 15.00 -4.82 -16.44
N GLU A 60 14.61 -4.46 -17.65
CA GLU A 60 14.00 -3.17 -17.96
C GLU A 60 12.67 -3.01 -17.19
N ILE A 61 12.50 -1.83 -16.61
CA ILE A 61 11.23 -1.49 -15.91
C ILE A 61 10.16 -1.30 -16.97
N PRO A 62 8.98 -1.94 -16.85
CA PRO A 62 7.88 -1.74 -17.77
C PRO A 62 7.51 -0.27 -17.90
N ASN A 63 7.23 0.18 -19.12
CA ASN A 63 6.71 1.52 -19.36
C ASN A 63 5.32 1.63 -18.74
N ALA A 64 5.17 2.56 -17.80
CA ALA A 64 3.93 2.80 -17.09
C ALA A 64 3.68 4.30 -16.94
N SER A 65 2.43 4.72 -17.02
CA SER A 65 2.00 6.09 -16.75
C SER A 65 1.38 6.19 -15.36
N LEU A 66 1.68 7.28 -14.68
CA LEU A 66 1.08 7.60 -13.40
C LEU A 66 -0.40 7.97 -13.61
N LEU A 67 -1.28 7.35 -12.83
CA LEU A 67 -2.69 7.74 -12.78
C LEU A 67 -2.89 8.86 -11.76
N ASP A 68 -3.47 9.98 -12.20
CA ASP A 68 -3.80 11.11 -11.32
C ASP A 68 -5.16 11.73 -11.74
N PRO A 69 -6.26 11.45 -11.01
CA PRO A 69 -6.33 10.71 -9.75
C PRO A 69 -6.03 9.22 -9.91
N SER A 70 -5.43 8.62 -8.88
CA SER A 70 -5.15 7.19 -8.86
C SER A 70 -6.41 6.32 -8.74
N CYS A 71 -7.46 6.87 -8.14
CA CYS A 71 -8.76 6.24 -7.97
C CYS A 71 -9.85 7.30 -7.81
N ILE A 72 -11.05 6.99 -8.26
CA ILE A 72 -12.26 7.79 -8.02
C ILE A 72 -13.26 6.92 -7.26
N VAL A 73 -13.71 7.40 -6.11
CA VAL A 73 -14.65 6.69 -5.24
C VAL A 73 -15.99 7.41 -5.25
N ASP A 74 -17.02 6.73 -5.75
CA ASP A 74 -18.41 7.17 -5.63
C ASP A 74 -19.07 6.43 -4.47
N LEU A 75 -19.44 7.17 -3.44
CA LEU A 75 -20.15 6.62 -2.29
C LEU A 75 -21.64 6.38 -2.54
N ASN A 76 -22.15 6.75 -3.70
CA ASN A 76 -23.56 6.66 -4.04
C ASN A 76 -24.46 7.30 -2.95
N ASP A 77 -24.06 8.48 -2.47
CA ASP A 77 -24.77 9.25 -1.43
C ASP A 77 -25.32 10.59 -1.97
N GLY A 78 -25.32 10.73 -3.29
CA GLY A 78 -25.74 11.96 -3.97
C GLY A 78 -24.72 13.10 -3.92
N SER A 79 -23.58 12.91 -3.27
CA SER A 79 -22.48 13.87 -3.21
C SER A 79 -21.50 13.65 -4.37
N ARG A 80 -20.59 14.59 -4.53
CA ARG A 80 -19.53 14.46 -5.55
C ARG A 80 -18.61 13.29 -5.25
N PRO A 81 -18.15 12.53 -6.26
CA PRO A 81 -17.15 11.51 -6.10
C PRO A 81 -15.86 12.05 -5.45
N ILE A 82 -15.16 11.16 -4.75
CA ILE A 82 -13.91 11.45 -4.04
C ILE A 82 -12.77 11.06 -4.96
N ASN A 83 -11.92 12.01 -5.31
CA ASN A 83 -10.74 11.75 -6.10
C ASN A 83 -9.55 11.46 -5.18
N ILE A 84 -8.98 10.26 -5.29
CA ILE A 84 -7.76 9.90 -4.58
C ILE A 84 -6.57 10.35 -5.43
N TRP A 85 -6.02 11.51 -5.10
CA TRP A 85 -4.91 12.11 -5.82
C TRP A 85 -3.58 11.52 -5.39
N TYR A 86 -2.71 11.28 -6.35
CA TYR A 86 -1.32 10.94 -6.07
C TYR A 86 -0.56 12.14 -5.49
N GLU A 87 -0.80 13.32 -6.03
CA GLU A 87 -0.21 14.55 -5.56
C GLU A 87 -0.70 14.90 -4.15
N LYS A 88 0.25 15.05 -3.22
CA LYS A 88 -0.04 15.23 -1.78
C LYS A 88 -0.95 16.44 -1.50
N ASP A 89 -0.67 17.58 -2.12
CA ASP A 89 -1.41 18.83 -1.83
C ASP A 89 -2.84 18.77 -2.40
N LYS A 90 -3.03 18.17 -3.57
CA LYS A 90 -4.36 17.90 -4.12
C LYS A 90 -5.14 16.95 -3.21
N TRP A 91 -4.48 15.89 -2.70
CA TRP A 91 -5.13 14.95 -1.79
C TRP A 91 -5.49 15.59 -0.44
N ILE A 92 -4.63 16.45 0.11
CA ILE A 92 -4.97 17.21 1.32
C ILE A 92 -6.18 18.12 1.09
N SER A 93 -6.22 18.82 -0.03
CA SER A 93 -7.33 19.70 -0.41
C SER A 93 -8.63 18.92 -0.62
N GLU A 94 -8.56 17.76 -1.28
CA GLU A 94 -9.70 16.87 -1.47
C GLU A 94 -10.26 16.37 -0.14
N ARG A 95 -9.41 15.91 0.78
CA ARG A 95 -9.83 15.44 2.11
C ARG A 95 -10.50 16.53 2.93
N LYS A 96 -9.94 17.74 2.94
CA LYS A 96 -10.56 18.90 3.62
C LYS A 96 -11.95 19.22 3.07
N ARG A 97 -12.12 19.12 1.76
CA ARG A 97 -13.38 19.37 1.09
C ARG A 97 -14.43 18.28 1.36
N GLN A 98 -14.01 17.00 1.32
CA GLN A 98 -14.90 15.85 1.43
C GLN A 98 -15.24 15.49 2.89
N PHE A 99 -14.29 15.72 3.80
CA PHE A 99 -14.33 15.33 5.22
C PHE A 99 -13.86 16.48 6.12
N PRO A 100 -14.60 17.60 6.17
CA PRO A 100 -14.19 18.74 6.98
C PRO A 100 -14.12 18.38 8.46
N GLY A 101 -13.04 18.81 9.15
CA GLY A 101 -12.82 18.53 10.56
C GLY A 101 -12.15 17.17 10.84
N SER A 102 -11.74 16.43 9.79
CA SER A 102 -11.04 15.15 9.92
C SER A 102 -9.51 15.27 9.84
N GLU A 103 -8.95 16.50 9.84
CA GLU A 103 -7.53 16.75 9.62
C GLU A 103 -6.66 15.98 10.60
N ARG A 104 -7.02 16.00 11.89
CA ARG A 104 -6.30 15.29 12.95
C ARG A 104 -6.26 13.78 12.71
N PHE A 105 -7.34 13.18 12.23
CA PHE A 105 -7.37 11.76 11.87
C PHE A 105 -6.36 11.45 10.76
N TRP A 106 -6.31 12.26 9.70
CA TRP A 106 -5.37 12.08 8.61
C TRP A 106 -3.91 12.30 8.99
N GLU A 107 -3.66 13.22 9.93
CA GLU A 107 -2.33 13.42 10.51
C GLU A 107 -1.84 12.17 11.24
N PHE A 108 -2.71 11.54 12.06
CA PHE A 108 -2.41 10.27 12.71
C PHE A 108 -2.17 9.15 11.69
N CYS A 109 -3.02 9.03 10.67
CA CYS A 109 -2.82 8.06 9.59
C CYS A 109 -1.45 8.24 8.92
N ASN A 110 -1.07 9.48 8.63
CA ASN A 110 0.22 9.79 8.03
C ASN A 110 1.40 9.44 8.97
N LEU A 111 1.28 9.73 10.26
CA LEU A 111 2.29 9.36 11.26
C LEU A 111 2.49 7.84 11.33
N ILE A 112 1.40 7.08 11.40
CA ILE A 112 1.42 5.62 11.41
C ILE A 112 2.05 5.10 10.09
N HIS A 113 1.63 5.64 8.95
CA HIS A 113 2.17 5.27 7.65
C HIS A 113 3.69 5.48 7.57
N GLN A 114 4.17 6.67 7.92
CA GLN A 114 5.60 7.00 7.91
C GLN A 114 6.40 6.11 8.85
N SER A 115 5.87 5.83 10.03
CA SER A 115 6.50 4.95 11.01
C SER A 115 6.60 3.51 10.48
N ASN A 116 5.51 2.96 9.95
CA ASN A 116 5.48 1.62 9.40
C ASN A 116 6.41 1.47 8.20
N TRP A 117 6.42 2.48 7.33
CA TRP A 117 7.31 2.49 6.16
C TRP A 117 8.78 2.60 6.56
N SER A 118 9.08 3.42 7.58
CA SER A 118 10.43 3.50 8.15
C SER A 118 10.89 2.16 8.74
N PHE A 119 10.01 1.43 9.42
CA PHE A 119 10.29 0.10 9.93
C PHE A 119 10.53 -0.90 8.78
N ALA A 120 9.61 -0.95 7.82
CA ALA A 120 9.70 -1.87 6.68
C ALA A 120 10.98 -1.65 5.85
N ASN A 121 11.42 -0.40 5.68
CA ASN A 121 12.64 -0.06 4.94
C ASN A 121 13.94 -0.44 5.66
N ASN A 122 13.89 -0.85 6.92
CA ASN A 122 15.04 -1.37 7.65
C ASN A 122 15.12 -2.91 7.61
N ASP A 123 14.42 -3.54 6.67
CA ASP A 123 14.46 -4.97 6.40
C ASP A 123 14.22 -5.86 7.65
N PRO A 124 13.14 -5.63 8.44
CA PRO A 124 12.85 -6.47 9.59
C PRO A 124 12.58 -7.92 9.17
N VAL A 125 13.09 -8.87 9.94
CA VAL A 125 12.78 -10.29 9.70
C VAL A 125 11.56 -10.71 10.51
N ILE A 126 10.48 -11.07 9.81
CA ILE A 126 9.21 -11.52 10.39
C ILE A 126 8.73 -12.78 9.68
N PRO A 127 8.30 -13.84 10.39
CA PRO A 127 8.25 -13.99 11.84
C PRO A 127 9.62 -14.25 12.47
N ILE A 128 9.77 -13.84 13.73
CA ILE A 128 11.00 -14.09 14.50
C ILE A 128 11.07 -15.59 14.85
N ARG A 129 12.10 -16.29 14.40
CA ARG A 129 12.29 -17.73 14.59
C ARG A 129 13.52 -18.08 15.42
N ASN A 130 14.51 -17.18 15.46
CA ASN A 130 15.78 -17.38 16.14
C ASN A 130 16.34 -16.05 16.66
N PHE A 131 17.50 -16.12 17.33
CA PHE A 131 18.10 -14.94 17.95
C PHE A 131 18.64 -13.93 16.93
N TRP A 132 19.04 -14.39 15.76
CA TRP A 132 19.47 -13.51 14.67
C TRP A 132 18.28 -12.70 14.12
N ASP A 133 17.12 -13.36 13.85
CA ASP A 133 15.89 -12.69 13.43
C ASP A 133 15.45 -11.63 14.45
N PHE A 134 15.54 -11.96 15.74
CA PHE A 134 15.22 -11.03 16.82
C PHE A 134 16.15 -9.82 16.80
N SER A 135 17.46 -10.04 16.60
CA SER A 135 18.41 -8.94 16.46
C SER A 135 18.09 -8.03 15.27
N GLN A 136 17.75 -8.59 14.11
CA GLN A 136 17.34 -7.82 12.93
C GLN A 136 16.05 -7.04 13.19
N PHE A 137 15.08 -7.66 13.85
CA PHE A 137 13.84 -6.98 14.24
C PHE A 137 14.10 -5.78 15.16
N ILE A 138 14.92 -5.94 16.20
CA ILE A 138 15.29 -4.85 17.12
C ILE A 138 16.04 -3.73 16.39
N ASN A 139 16.99 -4.07 15.52
CA ASN A 139 17.76 -3.10 14.74
C ASN A 139 16.88 -2.31 13.75
N ALA A 140 15.77 -2.89 13.30
CA ALA A 140 14.82 -2.20 12.44
C ALA A 140 13.93 -1.21 13.18
N LEU A 141 13.77 -1.36 14.52
CA LEU A 141 12.95 -0.48 15.34
C LEU A 141 13.63 0.88 15.55
N LYS A 142 12.87 1.93 15.37
CA LYS A 142 13.23 3.30 15.75
C LYS A 142 12.31 3.79 16.88
N PRO A 143 12.70 4.81 17.67
CA PRO A 143 11.88 5.32 18.77
C PRO A 143 10.44 5.66 18.35
N GLN A 144 10.25 6.21 17.16
CA GLN A 144 8.94 6.53 16.58
C GLN A 144 8.06 5.29 16.37
N ASN A 145 8.65 4.12 16.09
CA ASN A 145 7.91 2.87 15.89
C ASN A 145 7.31 2.36 17.23
N LEU A 146 8.00 2.61 18.33
CA LEU A 146 7.48 2.25 19.67
C LEU A 146 6.23 3.09 20.00
N LEU A 147 6.25 4.39 19.71
CA LEU A 147 5.11 5.26 19.92
C LEU A 147 3.89 4.85 19.08
N THR A 148 4.11 4.60 17.79
CA THR A 148 3.03 4.19 16.87
C THR A 148 2.59 2.74 17.08
N GLY A 149 3.42 1.89 17.68
CA GLY A 149 3.11 0.50 18.01
C GLY A 149 1.88 0.34 18.90
N PHE A 150 1.63 1.29 19.80
CA PHE A 150 0.40 1.32 20.61
C PHE A 150 -0.82 1.60 19.73
N LEU A 151 -0.70 2.48 18.75
CA LEU A 151 -1.79 2.84 17.84
C LEU A 151 -2.16 1.68 16.90
N LEU A 152 -1.21 0.80 16.57
CA LEU A 152 -1.47 -0.38 15.74
C LEU A 152 -2.39 -1.42 16.40
N LYS A 153 -2.57 -1.38 17.71
CA LYS A 153 -3.56 -2.21 18.42
C LYS A 153 -4.97 -1.63 18.37
N SER A 154 -5.12 -0.38 17.98
CA SER A 154 -6.40 0.30 17.88
C SER A 154 -7.05 0.01 16.54
N SER A 155 -8.37 -0.09 16.51
CA SER A 155 -9.10 -0.11 15.25
C SER A 155 -9.12 1.28 14.60
N VAL A 156 -9.44 1.34 13.31
CA VAL A 156 -9.64 2.64 12.62
C VAL A 156 -10.73 3.45 13.31
N PHE A 157 -11.77 2.78 13.83
CA PHE A 157 -12.86 3.45 14.54
C PHE A 157 -12.42 4.03 15.90
N ASP A 158 -11.48 3.38 16.59
CA ASP A 158 -10.91 3.94 17.83
C ASP A 158 -10.09 5.21 17.52
N LEU A 159 -9.35 5.21 16.41
CA LEU A 159 -8.65 6.41 15.95
C LEU A 159 -9.62 7.54 15.61
N LEU A 160 -10.74 7.23 14.93
CA LEU A 160 -11.79 8.22 14.65
C LEU A 160 -12.33 8.84 15.93
N LYS A 161 -12.61 8.04 16.97
CA LYS A 161 -13.06 8.53 18.28
C LYS A 161 -12.02 9.45 18.95
N ILE A 162 -10.76 9.02 18.97
CA ILE A 162 -9.65 9.81 19.54
C ILE A 162 -9.51 11.15 18.82
N CYS A 163 -9.78 11.19 17.54
CA CYS A 163 -9.70 12.40 16.71
C CYS A 163 -10.99 13.24 16.69
N GLY A 164 -12.09 12.73 17.28
CA GLY A 164 -13.40 13.38 17.26
C GLY A 164 -14.13 13.35 15.92
N SER A 165 -13.73 12.42 15.03
CA SER A 165 -14.30 12.26 13.69
C SER A 165 -15.25 11.05 13.58
N ASP A 166 -15.59 10.42 14.71
CA ASP A 166 -16.44 9.22 14.79
C ASP A 166 -17.92 9.45 14.44
N LYS A 167 -18.33 10.72 14.30
CA LYS A 167 -19.69 11.10 13.89
C LYS A 167 -19.80 11.45 12.40
N ASP A 168 -18.68 11.56 11.69
CA ASP A 168 -18.67 11.81 10.26
C ASP A 168 -19.08 10.54 9.50
N LYS A 169 -20.38 10.44 9.18
CA LYS A 169 -20.96 9.28 8.46
C LYS A 169 -20.34 9.09 7.07
N ARG A 170 -19.94 10.18 6.40
CA ARG A 170 -19.36 10.11 5.07
C ARG A 170 -17.93 9.57 5.13
N LEU A 171 -17.13 10.03 6.09
CA LEU A 171 -15.78 9.50 6.33
C LEU A 171 -15.84 8.02 6.73
N ILE A 172 -16.76 7.64 7.63
CA ILE A 172 -16.94 6.24 8.03
C ILE A 172 -17.31 5.37 6.83
N LYS A 173 -18.23 5.84 5.97
CA LYS A 173 -18.62 5.12 4.76
C LYS A 173 -17.44 4.95 3.80
N PHE A 174 -16.63 5.99 3.62
CA PHE A 174 -15.42 5.94 2.81
C PHE A 174 -14.37 4.96 3.34
N LEU A 175 -14.20 4.87 4.66
CA LEU A 175 -13.21 3.98 5.29
C LEU A 175 -13.66 2.51 5.35
N ASN A 176 -14.93 2.23 5.10
CA ASN A 176 -15.52 0.89 5.09
C ASN A 176 -15.65 0.28 3.67
N LEU A 177 -15.05 0.90 2.66
CA LEU A 177 -14.95 0.35 1.31
C LEU A 177 -13.83 -0.70 1.25
#